data_15e9f483c2e056708071d727ddfeb7f5
#
_entry.id   15e9f483c2e056708071d727ddfeb7f5
#
_cell.length_a   1.000
_cell.length_b   1.000
_cell.length_c   1.000
_cell.angle_alpha   90.00
_cell.angle_beta   90.00
_cell.angle_gamma   90.00
#
_symmetry.space_group_name_H-M   'P 1'
#
loop_
_entity.id
_entity.type
_entity.pdbx_description
1 polymer ?
#
loop_
_entity_poly.entity_id
_entity_poly.type
_entity_poly.pdbx_seq_one_letter_code
_entity_poly.pdbx_strand_id
1 'polypeptide(L)'
;RDEVKSAADVPAVLGFVGAPWTLATYVVEGKSTNAYKIIKCLCDSDPGVMHGLLQRLAESIALYCTFQIEAGAQAIQVFDSWGGQLPPAMWDVFSAPYIKHIMDHVKQKHPGVPVTLYANGSGGLLERMKATGADVIGLDWTLDMGDARARLGDGVSVQGNVDPVTLFSTKAGIEAAIDDCIAKAGTTGHVLNLGHGVMVGTPEESVAHFFEYNRSKLY
;
A
#
# COMPACT_ATOMS: atom_id res chain seq x y z
N ARG A 1 8.55 16.89 -11.88
CA ARG A 1 8.14 16.74 -13.30
C ARG A 1 8.80 17.77 -14.19
N ASP A 2 8.95 18.99 -13.75
CA ASP A 2 9.48 20.10 -14.56
C ASP A 2 10.99 19.95 -14.88
N GLU A 3 11.70 19.06 -14.18
CA GLU A 3 13.11 18.77 -14.42
C GLU A 3 13.35 17.68 -15.47
N VAL A 4 12.30 16.98 -15.93
CA VAL A 4 12.42 15.86 -16.89
C VAL A 4 12.28 16.36 -18.33
N LYS A 5 13.32 16.18 -19.12
CA LYS A 5 13.49 16.80 -20.44
C LYS A 5 12.73 16.15 -21.61
N SER A 6 12.10 14.97 -21.44
CA SER A 6 11.41 14.26 -22.53
C SER A 6 10.03 13.80 -22.08
N ALA A 7 8.99 14.10 -22.86
CA ALA A 7 7.62 13.69 -22.56
C ALA A 7 7.43 12.15 -22.59
N ALA A 8 8.26 11.42 -23.30
CA ALA A 8 8.21 9.96 -23.40
C ALA A 8 8.79 9.24 -22.16
N ASP A 9 9.66 9.94 -21.41
CA ASP A 9 10.38 9.39 -20.25
C ASP A 9 9.95 10.05 -18.92
N VAL A 10 8.86 10.80 -18.88
CA VAL A 10 8.41 11.46 -17.65
C VAL A 10 7.85 10.41 -16.69
N PRO A 11 8.51 10.11 -15.56
CA PRO A 11 7.99 9.18 -14.58
C PRO A 11 6.69 9.73 -13.96
N ALA A 12 5.77 8.81 -13.64
CA ALA A 12 4.61 9.18 -12.85
C ALA A 12 5.04 9.61 -11.45
N VAL A 13 4.42 10.65 -10.94
CA VAL A 13 4.61 11.09 -9.54
C VAL A 13 3.58 10.39 -8.68
N LEU A 14 4.05 9.52 -7.80
CA LEU A 14 3.24 8.85 -6.80
C LEU A 14 3.32 9.62 -5.49
N GLY A 15 2.20 10.21 -5.06
CA GLY A 15 2.06 10.75 -3.72
C GLY A 15 1.82 9.63 -2.71
N PHE A 16 2.19 9.83 -1.44
CA PHE A 16 1.95 8.82 -0.42
C PHE A 16 1.67 9.43 0.95
N VAL A 17 0.96 8.66 1.77
CA VAL A 17 0.62 9.01 3.15
C VAL A 17 0.60 7.75 4.03
N GLY A 18 0.85 7.92 5.34
CA GLY A 18 0.52 6.88 6.32
C GLY A 18 -0.98 6.87 6.59
N ALA A 19 -1.58 5.69 6.75
CA ALA A 19 -2.97 5.55 7.19
C ALA A 19 -3.15 6.03 8.64
N PRO A 20 -4.36 6.44 9.04
CA PRO A 20 -4.62 6.95 10.39
C PRO A 20 -4.18 6.00 11.51
N TRP A 21 -4.49 4.71 11.40
CA TRP A 21 -4.03 3.71 12.37
C TRP A 21 -2.50 3.66 12.45
N THR A 22 -1.82 3.56 11.32
CA THR A 22 -0.36 3.50 11.26
C THR A 22 0.29 4.74 11.90
N LEU A 23 -0.21 5.94 11.61
CA LEU A 23 0.31 7.16 12.23
C LEU A 23 -0.03 7.23 13.72
N ALA A 24 -1.23 6.81 14.13
CA ALA A 24 -1.60 6.75 15.53
C ALA A 24 -0.69 5.81 16.33
N THR A 25 -0.24 4.68 15.74
CA THR A 25 0.73 3.81 16.42
C THR A 25 2.02 4.55 16.76
N TYR A 26 2.57 5.34 15.85
CA TYR A 26 3.78 6.12 16.12
C TYR A 26 3.56 7.20 17.17
N VAL A 27 2.40 7.87 17.13
CA VAL A 27 2.06 8.93 18.11
C VAL A 27 1.91 8.35 19.53
N VAL A 28 1.22 7.22 19.67
CA VAL A 28 0.89 6.63 20.97
C VAL A 28 2.04 5.79 21.54
N GLU A 29 2.72 4.99 20.71
CA GLU A 29 3.83 4.15 21.15
C GLU A 29 5.16 4.91 21.26
N GLY A 30 5.28 6.07 20.58
CA GLY A 30 6.50 6.88 20.51
C GLY A 30 7.62 6.27 19.67
N LYS A 31 7.44 5.04 19.18
CA LYS A 31 8.38 4.30 18.32
C LYS A 31 7.67 3.13 17.65
N SER A 32 8.31 2.53 16.66
CA SER A 32 7.87 1.23 16.12
C SER A 32 8.07 0.14 17.18
N THR A 33 7.06 -0.69 17.41
CA THR A 33 7.08 -1.83 18.35
C THR A 33 6.52 -3.07 17.67
N ASN A 34 6.83 -4.27 18.21
CA ASN A 34 6.31 -5.52 17.66
C ASN A 34 4.90 -5.88 18.18
N ALA A 35 4.46 -5.27 19.28
CA ALA A 35 3.23 -5.67 19.98
C ALA A 35 2.12 -4.61 19.96
N TYR A 36 2.46 -3.34 19.77
CA TYR A 36 1.50 -2.22 19.78
C TYR A 36 0.60 -2.24 21.02
N LYS A 37 1.22 -2.52 22.20
CA LYS A 37 0.50 -2.78 23.45
C LYS A 37 -0.26 -1.55 23.95
N ILE A 38 0.38 -0.38 23.92
CA ILE A 38 -0.20 0.84 24.51
C ILE A 38 -1.43 1.24 23.71
N ILE A 39 -1.30 1.33 22.38
CA ILE A 39 -2.41 1.75 21.54
C ILE A 39 -3.56 0.73 21.55
N LYS A 40 -3.28 -0.59 21.58
CA LYS A 40 -4.33 -1.61 21.68
C LYS A 40 -5.06 -1.54 23.03
N CYS A 41 -4.32 -1.33 24.13
CA CYS A 41 -4.95 -1.09 25.43
C CYS A 41 -5.81 0.18 25.42
N LEU A 42 -5.37 1.23 24.74
CA LEU A 42 -6.16 2.48 24.62
C LEU A 42 -7.46 2.25 23.83
N CYS A 43 -7.44 1.41 22.79
CA CYS A 43 -8.66 1.03 22.09
C CYS A 43 -9.71 0.39 23.00
N ASP A 44 -9.29 -0.37 23.99
CA ASP A 44 -10.18 -1.04 24.94
C ASP A 44 -10.58 -0.14 26.11
N SER A 45 -9.61 0.62 26.68
CA SER A 45 -9.82 1.42 27.89
C SER A 45 -10.53 2.75 27.65
N ASP A 46 -10.25 3.39 26.50
CA ASP A 46 -10.87 4.66 26.12
C ASP A 46 -11.04 4.76 24.60
N PRO A 47 -11.97 4.01 24.03
CA PRO A 47 -12.22 4.01 22.58
C PRO A 47 -12.62 5.40 22.06
N GLY A 48 -13.23 6.25 22.88
CA GLY A 48 -13.62 7.60 22.49
C GLY A 48 -12.42 8.48 22.16
N VAL A 49 -11.37 8.44 22.97
CA VAL A 49 -10.10 9.14 22.71
C VAL A 49 -9.46 8.59 21.44
N MET A 50 -9.45 7.27 21.28
CA MET A 50 -8.86 6.64 20.11
C MET A 50 -9.58 7.04 18.81
N HIS A 51 -10.91 7.01 18.79
CA HIS A 51 -11.72 7.46 17.67
C HIS A 51 -11.48 8.96 17.36
N GLY A 52 -11.37 9.80 18.39
CA GLY A 52 -11.06 11.23 18.23
C GLY A 52 -9.70 11.46 17.56
N LEU A 53 -8.67 10.72 17.97
CA LEU A 53 -7.33 10.78 17.35
C LEU A 53 -7.37 10.32 15.88
N LEU A 54 -7.97 9.16 15.61
CA LEU A 54 -8.05 8.59 14.26
C LEU A 54 -8.83 9.49 13.30
N GLN A 55 -9.91 10.13 13.78
CA GLN A 55 -10.70 11.06 12.99
C GLN A 55 -9.88 12.30 12.59
N ARG A 56 -9.16 12.90 13.54
CA ARG A 56 -8.28 14.04 13.26
C ARG A 56 -7.18 13.72 12.26
N LEU A 57 -6.58 12.53 12.41
CA LEU A 57 -5.57 12.06 11.45
C LEU A 57 -6.19 11.85 10.06
N ALA A 58 -7.37 11.21 9.97
CA ALA A 58 -8.05 10.98 8.71
C ALA A 58 -8.37 12.28 7.96
N GLU A 59 -8.90 13.28 8.66
CA GLU A 59 -9.18 14.61 8.10
C GLU A 59 -7.91 15.30 7.56
N SER A 60 -6.83 15.27 8.35
CA SER A 60 -5.56 15.88 7.96
C SER A 60 -4.92 15.15 6.76
N ILE A 61 -4.96 13.82 6.76
CA ILE A 61 -4.42 12.99 5.68
C ILE A 61 -5.22 13.19 4.39
N ALA A 62 -6.55 13.28 4.47
CA ALA A 62 -7.41 13.53 3.32
C ALA A 62 -7.08 14.87 2.65
N LEU A 63 -6.87 15.92 3.43
CA LEU A 63 -6.43 17.23 2.94
C LEU A 63 -5.01 17.14 2.34
N TYR A 64 -4.10 16.39 2.96
CA TYR A 64 -2.75 16.24 2.45
C TYR A 64 -2.71 15.43 1.15
N CYS A 65 -3.56 14.42 0.98
CA CYS A 65 -3.72 13.74 -0.30
C CYS A 65 -4.17 14.73 -1.41
N THR A 66 -5.17 15.56 -1.13
CA THR A 66 -5.63 16.60 -2.05
C THR A 66 -4.49 17.56 -2.43
N PHE A 67 -3.73 18.04 -1.44
CA PHE A 67 -2.58 18.90 -1.68
C PHE A 67 -1.53 18.25 -2.59
N GLN A 68 -1.20 16.98 -2.38
CA GLN A 68 -0.24 16.26 -3.23
C GLN A 68 -0.76 16.12 -4.68
N ILE A 69 -2.05 15.85 -4.87
CA ILE A 69 -2.67 15.75 -6.19
C ILE A 69 -2.63 17.09 -6.90
N GLU A 70 -3.03 18.18 -6.23
CA GLU A 70 -3.00 19.54 -6.77
C GLU A 70 -1.57 20.00 -7.08
N ALA A 71 -0.57 19.51 -6.34
CA ALA A 71 0.85 19.72 -6.62
C ALA A 71 1.40 18.84 -7.76
N GLY A 72 0.58 17.95 -8.36
CA GLY A 72 0.93 17.17 -9.54
C GLY A 72 1.12 15.68 -9.34
N ALA A 73 0.80 15.12 -8.17
CA ALA A 73 0.76 13.67 -8.00
C ALA A 73 -0.34 13.05 -8.88
N GLN A 74 0.00 11.98 -9.57
CA GLN A 74 -0.88 11.29 -10.52
C GLN A 74 -1.57 10.07 -9.92
N ALA A 75 -1.08 9.59 -8.79
CA ALA A 75 -1.66 8.53 -7.96
C ALA A 75 -1.30 8.78 -6.51
N ILE A 76 -2.07 8.20 -5.57
CA ILE A 76 -1.80 8.26 -4.13
C ILE A 76 -1.68 6.84 -3.59
N GLN A 77 -0.73 6.63 -2.69
CA GLN A 77 -0.63 5.40 -1.91
C GLN A 77 -0.83 5.66 -0.42
N VAL A 78 -1.81 4.98 0.17
CA VAL A 78 -2.10 5.00 1.60
C VAL A 78 -1.45 3.76 2.23
N PHE A 79 -0.49 4.00 3.14
CA PHE A 79 0.24 2.95 3.83
C PHE A 79 -0.39 2.65 5.20
N ASP A 80 -1.17 1.58 5.30
CA ASP A 80 -1.59 1.01 6.58
C ASP A 80 -0.62 -0.11 7.02
N SER A 81 0.68 0.24 7.06
CA SER A 81 1.79 -0.70 7.31
C SER A 81 1.58 -1.55 8.56
N TRP A 82 0.89 -1.03 9.57
CA TRP A 82 0.61 -1.73 10.82
C TRP A 82 -0.83 -2.23 10.94
N GLY A 83 -1.63 -2.13 9.88
CA GLY A 83 -3.01 -2.62 9.83
C GLY A 83 -3.12 -4.12 10.11
N GLY A 84 -2.21 -4.93 9.55
CA GLY A 84 -2.16 -6.36 9.79
C GLY A 84 -1.79 -6.78 11.22
N GLN A 85 -1.41 -5.84 12.08
CA GLN A 85 -1.23 -6.09 13.51
C GLN A 85 -2.54 -6.07 14.29
N LEU A 86 -3.64 -5.66 13.66
CA LEU A 86 -4.98 -5.71 14.23
C LEU A 86 -5.68 -7.01 13.84
N PRO A 87 -6.36 -7.67 14.80
CA PRO A 87 -7.38 -8.65 14.43
C PRO A 87 -8.40 -8.02 13.47
N PRO A 88 -8.96 -8.76 12.50
CA PRO A 88 -9.87 -8.20 11.51
C PRO A 88 -11.02 -7.38 12.08
N ALA A 89 -11.63 -7.84 13.20
CA ALA A 89 -12.71 -7.12 13.86
C ALA A 89 -12.26 -5.75 14.44
N MET A 90 -11.03 -5.66 14.94
CA MET A 90 -10.47 -4.37 15.40
C MET A 90 -10.11 -3.48 14.23
N TRP A 91 -9.62 -4.04 13.12
CA TRP A 91 -9.34 -3.30 11.91
C TRP A 91 -10.62 -2.65 11.34
N ASP A 92 -11.74 -3.39 11.36
CA ASP A 92 -13.05 -2.88 10.96
C ASP A 92 -13.50 -1.66 11.79
N VAL A 93 -13.05 -1.56 13.04
CA VAL A 93 -13.45 -0.48 13.97
C VAL A 93 -12.45 0.68 13.96
N PHE A 94 -11.13 0.37 13.98
CA PHE A 94 -10.09 1.37 14.25
C PHE A 94 -9.22 1.72 13.03
N SER A 95 -9.41 1.07 11.87
CA SER A 95 -8.69 1.43 10.64
C SER A 95 -9.62 1.67 9.46
N ALA A 96 -10.48 0.73 9.10
CA ALA A 96 -11.33 0.79 7.90
C ALA A 96 -12.14 2.07 7.75
N PRO A 97 -12.87 2.58 8.77
CA PRO A 97 -13.72 3.76 8.61
C PRO A 97 -12.93 5.02 8.26
N TYR A 98 -11.73 5.13 8.80
CA TYR A 98 -10.85 6.29 8.61
C TYR A 98 -10.13 6.25 7.27
N ILE A 99 -9.76 5.05 6.79
CA ILE A 99 -9.27 4.86 5.43
C ILE A 99 -10.38 5.16 4.44
N LYS A 100 -11.60 4.66 4.66
CA LYS A 100 -12.75 4.96 3.82
C LYS A 100 -13.03 6.46 3.74
N HIS A 101 -12.93 7.18 4.84
CA HIS A 101 -13.06 8.65 4.86
C HIS A 101 -12.06 9.32 3.89
N ILE A 102 -10.80 8.86 3.89
CA ILE A 102 -9.76 9.36 2.98
C ILE A 102 -10.12 9.04 1.53
N MET A 103 -10.52 7.79 1.24
CA MET A 103 -10.92 7.36 -0.10
C MET A 103 -12.09 8.20 -0.62
N ASP A 104 -13.15 8.32 0.15
CA ASP A 104 -14.35 9.09 -0.21
C ASP A 104 -14.00 10.57 -0.49
N HIS A 105 -13.16 11.19 0.35
CA HIS A 105 -12.72 12.58 0.18
C HIS A 105 -11.92 12.78 -1.11
N VAL A 106 -10.94 11.90 -1.37
CA VAL A 106 -10.13 11.98 -2.59
C VAL A 106 -11.00 11.74 -3.82
N LYS A 107 -11.87 10.73 -3.80
CA LYS A 107 -12.74 10.42 -4.94
C LYS A 107 -13.78 11.49 -5.23
N GLN A 108 -14.26 12.17 -4.21
CA GLN A 108 -15.19 13.31 -4.39
C GLN A 108 -14.53 14.47 -5.13
N LYS A 109 -13.26 14.77 -4.82
CA LYS A 109 -12.55 15.92 -5.40
C LYS A 109 -11.78 15.58 -6.67
N HIS A 110 -11.21 14.38 -6.73
CA HIS A 110 -10.30 13.93 -7.79
C HIS A 110 -10.67 12.51 -8.25
N PRO A 111 -11.86 12.29 -8.85
CA PRO A 111 -12.38 10.96 -9.18
C PRO A 111 -11.49 10.16 -10.15
N GLY A 112 -10.68 10.86 -10.95
CA GLY A 112 -9.76 10.24 -11.92
C GLY A 112 -8.40 9.85 -11.34
N VAL A 113 -8.09 10.17 -10.08
CA VAL A 113 -6.80 9.84 -9.46
C VAL A 113 -6.91 8.49 -8.73
N PRO A 114 -6.13 7.47 -9.14
CA PRO A 114 -6.16 6.17 -8.48
C PRO A 114 -5.53 6.25 -7.09
N VAL A 115 -6.14 5.53 -6.14
CA VAL A 115 -5.65 5.41 -4.77
C VAL A 115 -5.36 3.94 -4.45
N THR A 116 -4.10 3.68 -4.09
CA THR A 116 -3.64 2.37 -3.62
C THR A 116 -3.73 2.30 -2.10
N LEU A 117 -4.26 1.22 -1.55
CA LEU A 117 -4.19 0.88 -0.14
C LEU A 117 -3.25 -0.30 0.07
N TYR A 118 -2.23 -0.13 0.89
CA TYR A 118 -1.29 -1.18 1.28
C TYR A 118 -1.38 -1.46 2.78
N ALA A 119 -1.37 -2.74 3.17
CA ALA A 119 -1.17 -3.16 4.56
C ALA A 119 -0.24 -4.38 4.60
N ASN A 120 0.70 -4.38 5.57
CA ASN A 120 1.59 -5.52 5.80
C ASN A 120 0.87 -6.56 6.67
N GLY A 121 1.01 -7.86 6.35
CA GLY A 121 0.29 -8.94 7.03
C GLY A 121 -1.22 -8.93 6.71
N SER A 122 -1.58 -8.51 5.51
CA SER A 122 -2.96 -8.24 5.12
C SER A 122 -3.79 -9.45 4.70
N GLY A 123 -3.26 -10.67 4.81
CA GLY A 123 -3.95 -11.89 4.35
C GLY A 123 -5.38 -12.09 4.89
N GLY A 124 -5.66 -11.63 6.10
CA GLY A 124 -7.00 -11.62 6.69
C GLY A 124 -7.85 -10.39 6.38
N LEU A 125 -7.34 -9.43 5.61
CA LEU A 125 -7.95 -8.11 5.43
C LEU A 125 -8.34 -7.78 3.98
N LEU A 126 -8.01 -8.62 3.00
CA LEU A 126 -8.13 -8.28 1.57
C LEU A 126 -9.52 -7.77 1.17
N GLU A 127 -10.57 -8.48 1.53
CA GLU A 127 -11.94 -8.12 1.20
C GLU A 127 -12.38 -6.84 1.94
N ARG A 128 -11.87 -6.65 3.16
CA ARG A 128 -12.08 -5.43 3.95
C ARG A 128 -11.37 -4.23 3.33
N MET A 129 -10.13 -4.42 2.88
CA MET A 129 -9.37 -3.38 2.17
C MET A 129 -10.09 -2.96 0.88
N LYS A 130 -10.57 -3.93 0.08
CA LYS A 130 -11.41 -3.65 -1.09
C LYS A 130 -12.66 -2.85 -0.74
N ALA A 131 -13.33 -3.19 0.37
CA ALA A 131 -14.54 -2.51 0.80
C ALA A 131 -14.33 -1.03 1.22
N THR A 132 -13.09 -0.58 1.43
CA THR A 132 -12.79 0.83 1.68
C THR A 132 -12.95 1.71 0.44
N GLY A 133 -13.05 1.13 -0.75
CA GLY A 133 -13.15 1.86 -2.02
C GLY A 133 -11.82 2.20 -2.66
N ALA A 134 -10.72 1.58 -2.24
CA ALA A 134 -9.42 1.70 -2.91
C ALA A 134 -9.48 1.13 -4.34
N ASP A 135 -8.81 1.78 -5.29
CA ASP A 135 -8.73 1.31 -6.68
C ASP A 135 -7.72 0.20 -6.86
N VAL A 136 -6.68 0.20 -6.03
CA VAL A 136 -5.59 -0.76 -6.06
C VAL A 136 -5.33 -1.30 -4.66
N ILE A 137 -5.25 -2.62 -4.53
CA ILE A 137 -4.85 -3.26 -3.28
C ILE A 137 -3.38 -3.66 -3.36
N GLY A 138 -2.56 -3.02 -2.53
CA GLY A 138 -1.15 -3.38 -2.36
C GLY A 138 -1.02 -4.63 -1.50
N LEU A 139 -0.39 -5.66 -2.05
CA LEU A 139 -0.21 -6.96 -1.44
C LEU A 139 1.19 -7.07 -0.84
N ASP A 140 1.30 -7.58 0.37
CA ASP A 140 2.60 -7.96 0.91
C ASP A 140 3.07 -9.33 0.38
N TRP A 141 4.34 -9.63 0.59
CA TRP A 141 4.99 -10.84 0.04
C TRP A 141 4.53 -12.16 0.67
N THR A 142 3.79 -12.11 1.78
CA THR A 142 3.34 -13.33 2.51
C THR A 142 2.12 -13.96 1.85
N LEU A 143 1.51 -13.27 0.89
CA LEU A 143 0.34 -13.72 0.13
C LEU A 143 0.75 -14.34 -1.20
N ASP A 144 0.07 -15.41 -1.60
CA ASP A 144 0.11 -15.84 -2.99
C ASP A 144 -0.70 -14.88 -3.86
N MET A 145 -0.10 -14.39 -4.95
CA MET A 145 -0.72 -13.43 -5.84
C MET A 145 -1.98 -14.00 -6.52
N GLY A 146 -1.97 -15.27 -6.89
CA GLY A 146 -3.12 -15.94 -7.51
C GLY A 146 -4.30 -16.07 -6.54
N ASP A 147 -4.03 -16.45 -5.30
CA ASP A 147 -5.06 -16.51 -4.25
C ASP A 147 -5.64 -15.12 -3.97
N ALA A 148 -4.79 -14.10 -3.90
CA ALA A 148 -5.24 -12.73 -3.68
C ALA A 148 -6.14 -12.25 -4.84
N ARG A 149 -5.77 -12.50 -6.09
CA ARG A 149 -6.59 -12.18 -7.28
C ARG A 149 -7.92 -12.91 -7.26
N ALA A 150 -7.92 -14.20 -6.94
CA ALA A 150 -9.15 -15.00 -6.86
C ALA A 150 -10.13 -14.44 -5.79
N ARG A 151 -9.62 -14.00 -4.63
CA ARG A 151 -10.41 -13.43 -3.55
C ARG A 151 -10.92 -12.02 -3.86
N LEU A 152 -10.08 -11.18 -4.47
CA LEU A 152 -10.43 -9.81 -4.80
C LEU A 152 -11.33 -9.73 -6.06
N GLY A 153 -11.20 -10.67 -6.99
CA GLY A 153 -11.91 -10.66 -8.28
C GLY A 153 -11.49 -9.50 -9.18
N ASP A 154 -12.15 -9.37 -10.32
CA ASP A 154 -11.75 -8.46 -11.42
C ASP A 154 -12.11 -6.98 -11.16
N GLY A 155 -12.81 -6.68 -10.08
CA GLY A 155 -13.33 -5.33 -9.80
C GLY A 155 -12.31 -4.38 -9.15
N VAL A 156 -11.06 -4.80 -8.89
CA VAL A 156 -10.02 -4.01 -8.27
C VAL A 156 -8.65 -4.42 -8.82
N SER A 157 -7.75 -3.44 -8.99
CA SER A 157 -6.38 -3.69 -9.37
C SER A 157 -5.54 -4.15 -8.17
N VAL A 158 -4.42 -4.82 -8.42
CA VAL A 158 -3.47 -5.22 -7.38
C VAL A 158 -2.08 -4.65 -7.66
N GLN A 159 -1.32 -4.40 -6.59
CA GLN A 159 0.08 -4.01 -6.66
C GLN A 159 0.91 -4.96 -5.81
N GLY A 160 2.07 -5.36 -6.31
CA GLY A 160 3.01 -6.23 -5.60
C GLY A 160 3.35 -7.46 -6.45
N ASN A 161 3.83 -8.55 -5.86
CA ASN A 161 4.16 -8.67 -4.43
C ASN A 161 5.42 -9.56 -4.25
N VAL A 162 6.40 -9.34 -5.13
CA VAL A 162 7.65 -10.11 -5.06
C VAL A 162 8.30 -9.91 -3.69
N ASP A 163 8.78 -11.00 -3.07
CA ASP A 163 9.48 -10.94 -1.79
C ASP A 163 10.75 -10.08 -1.92
N PRO A 164 10.93 -9.04 -1.09
CA PRO A 164 12.13 -8.21 -1.10
C PRO A 164 13.44 -8.99 -0.93
N VAL A 165 13.42 -10.13 -0.23
CA VAL A 165 14.59 -11.00 -0.07
C VAL A 165 15.06 -11.58 -1.42
N THR A 166 14.19 -11.71 -2.40
CA THR A 166 14.53 -12.17 -3.76
C THR A 166 15.62 -11.30 -4.41
N LEU A 167 15.71 -10.02 -4.05
CA LEU A 167 16.77 -9.13 -4.57
C LEU A 167 18.19 -9.48 -4.09
N PHE A 168 18.34 -10.36 -3.11
CA PHE A 168 19.63 -10.96 -2.70
C PHE A 168 19.96 -12.24 -3.46
N SER A 169 19.08 -12.69 -4.34
CA SER A 169 19.24 -13.90 -5.15
C SER A 169 20.05 -13.63 -6.43
N THR A 170 20.22 -14.66 -7.24
CA THR A 170 20.79 -14.52 -8.58
C THR A 170 19.83 -13.80 -9.53
N LYS A 171 20.35 -13.23 -10.63
CA LYS A 171 19.51 -12.61 -11.67
C LYS A 171 18.40 -13.56 -12.15
N ALA A 172 18.73 -14.82 -12.42
CA ALA A 172 17.74 -15.83 -12.81
C ALA A 172 16.67 -16.08 -11.74
N GLY A 173 17.02 -16.00 -10.45
CA GLY A 173 16.06 -16.09 -9.35
C GLY A 173 15.11 -14.89 -9.29
N ILE A 174 15.64 -13.68 -9.53
CA ILE A 174 14.84 -12.44 -9.63
C ILE A 174 13.86 -12.54 -10.82
N GLU A 175 14.35 -12.96 -11.99
CA GLU A 175 13.55 -13.14 -13.19
C GLU A 175 12.41 -14.14 -12.98
N ALA A 176 12.72 -15.30 -12.41
CA ALA A 176 11.72 -16.33 -12.11
C ALA A 176 10.62 -15.83 -11.17
N ALA A 177 10.98 -15.04 -10.13
CA ALA A 177 10.01 -14.47 -9.21
C ALA A 177 9.12 -13.41 -9.86
N ILE A 178 9.67 -12.60 -10.76
CA ILE A 178 8.90 -11.63 -11.57
C ILE A 178 7.90 -12.38 -12.46
N ASP A 179 8.37 -13.41 -13.17
CA ASP A 179 7.54 -14.18 -14.10
C ASP A 179 6.39 -14.90 -13.37
N ASP A 180 6.66 -15.51 -12.22
CA ASP A 180 5.63 -16.16 -11.40
C ASP A 180 4.59 -15.12 -10.92
N CYS A 181 5.05 -13.97 -10.42
CA CYS A 181 4.17 -12.90 -9.96
C CYS A 181 3.26 -12.41 -11.10
N ILE A 182 3.81 -12.12 -12.28
CA ILE A 182 3.05 -11.65 -13.45
C ILE A 182 2.08 -12.72 -13.95
N ALA A 183 2.53 -13.97 -14.03
CA ALA A 183 1.68 -15.08 -14.48
C ALA A 183 0.45 -15.27 -13.59
N LYS A 184 0.60 -15.10 -12.28
CA LYS A 184 -0.49 -15.19 -11.29
C LYS A 184 -1.37 -13.95 -11.25
N ALA A 185 -0.79 -12.76 -11.38
CA ALA A 185 -1.52 -11.50 -11.35
C ALA A 185 -2.37 -11.27 -12.61
N GLY A 186 -1.93 -11.80 -13.74
CA GLY A 186 -2.49 -11.50 -15.06
C GLY A 186 -1.92 -10.21 -15.65
N THR A 187 -2.23 -9.97 -16.93
CA THR A 187 -1.67 -8.86 -17.72
C THR A 187 -2.44 -7.54 -17.59
N THR A 188 -3.54 -7.53 -16.84
CA THR A 188 -4.39 -6.33 -16.65
C THR A 188 -4.68 -6.10 -15.18
N GLY A 189 -4.73 -4.81 -14.78
CA GLY A 189 -5.00 -4.44 -13.39
C GLY A 189 -3.91 -4.88 -12.41
N HIS A 190 -2.65 -4.95 -12.86
CA HIS A 190 -1.50 -5.30 -12.04
C HIS A 190 -0.40 -4.24 -12.14
N VAL A 191 0.12 -3.82 -11.00
CA VAL A 191 1.34 -3.01 -10.88
C VAL A 191 2.40 -3.87 -10.23
N LEU A 192 3.40 -4.33 -11.01
CA LEU A 192 4.50 -5.10 -10.47
C LEU A 192 5.28 -4.27 -9.45
N ASN A 193 5.48 -4.81 -8.28
CA ASN A 193 6.25 -4.22 -7.20
C ASN A 193 6.78 -5.32 -6.27
N LEU A 194 7.66 -4.93 -5.36
CA LEU A 194 7.97 -5.75 -4.19
C LEU A 194 6.79 -5.73 -3.22
N GLY A 195 6.66 -6.78 -2.42
CA GLY A 195 5.63 -6.87 -1.36
C GLY A 195 5.92 -6.01 -0.12
N HIS A 196 7.09 -5.33 -0.09
CA HIS A 196 7.48 -4.33 0.92
C HIS A 196 8.64 -3.49 0.41
N GLY A 197 9.14 -2.55 1.22
CA GLY A 197 10.35 -1.81 0.91
C GLY A 197 11.59 -2.72 0.81
N VAL A 198 12.61 -2.25 0.09
CA VAL A 198 13.90 -2.93 0.01
C VAL A 198 14.54 -3.08 1.39
N MET A 199 15.30 -4.14 1.59
CA MET A 199 15.97 -4.41 2.85
C MET A 199 17.34 -3.69 2.91
N VAL A 200 17.82 -3.48 4.11
CA VAL A 200 19.19 -2.94 4.31
C VAL A 200 20.21 -3.89 3.67
N GLY A 201 21.07 -3.33 2.82
CA GLY A 201 22.08 -4.09 2.10
C GLY A 201 21.61 -4.71 0.79
N THR A 202 20.37 -4.41 0.33
CA THR A 202 19.94 -4.83 -1.02
C THR A 202 20.90 -4.30 -2.09
N PRO A 203 21.44 -5.17 -2.97
CA PRO A 203 22.34 -4.74 -4.03
C PRO A 203 21.66 -3.81 -5.03
N GLU A 204 22.26 -2.68 -5.38
CA GLU A 204 21.69 -1.73 -6.35
C GLU A 204 21.53 -2.38 -7.74
N GLU A 205 22.48 -3.21 -8.14
CA GLU A 205 22.41 -3.95 -9.40
C GLU A 205 21.25 -4.93 -9.48
N SER A 206 20.79 -5.49 -8.34
CA SER A 206 19.60 -6.34 -8.30
C SER A 206 18.33 -5.53 -8.48
N VAL A 207 18.27 -4.33 -7.91
CA VAL A 207 17.15 -3.40 -8.11
C VAL A 207 17.11 -2.94 -9.56
N ALA A 208 18.24 -2.54 -10.14
CA ALA A 208 18.34 -2.17 -11.55
C ALA A 208 17.87 -3.31 -12.44
N HIS A 209 18.35 -4.54 -12.19
CA HIS A 209 17.97 -5.72 -12.95
C HIS A 209 16.47 -6.03 -12.86
N PHE A 210 15.85 -5.87 -11.69
CA PHE A 210 14.41 -6.02 -11.50
C PHE A 210 13.61 -5.11 -12.44
N PHE A 211 13.99 -3.83 -12.54
CA PHE A 211 13.33 -2.87 -13.41
C PHE A 211 13.62 -3.14 -14.90
N GLU A 212 14.89 -3.45 -15.25
CA GLU A 212 15.29 -3.75 -16.64
C GLU A 212 14.57 -4.98 -17.17
N TYR A 213 14.52 -6.04 -16.38
CA TYR A 213 13.83 -7.28 -16.76
C TYR A 213 12.32 -7.04 -16.92
N ASN A 214 11.67 -6.34 -15.98
CA ASN A 214 10.26 -6.02 -16.11
C ASN A 214 9.97 -5.20 -17.38
N ARG A 215 10.80 -4.20 -17.70
CA ARG A 215 10.64 -3.40 -18.93
C ARG A 215 10.79 -4.20 -20.21
N SER A 216 11.53 -5.30 -20.18
CA SER A 216 11.68 -6.20 -21.33
C SER A 216 10.45 -7.07 -21.58
N LYS A 217 9.53 -7.16 -20.62
CA LYS A 217 8.28 -7.91 -20.80
C LYS A 217 7.30 -7.11 -21.65
N LEU A 218 6.84 -7.75 -22.71
CA LEU A 218 5.72 -7.26 -23.53
C LEU A 218 4.43 -7.76 -22.88
N TYR A 219 3.56 -6.85 -22.46
CA TYR A 219 2.24 -7.16 -21.92
C TYR A 219 1.17 -7.08 -23.03
#